data_80e5fb655b0d148cafcd1878f9b18ee8
#
_entry.id   80e5fb655b0d148cafcd1878f9b18ee8
#
_cell.length_a   1.000
_cell.length_b   1.000
_cell.length_c   1.000
_cell.angle_alpha   90.00
_cell.angle_beta   90.00
_cell.angle_gamma   90.00
#
_symmetry.space_group_name_H-M   'P 1'
#
loop_
_entity.id
_entity.type
_entity.pdbx_description
1 polymer ?
#
loop_
_entity_poly.entity_id
_entity_poly.type
_entity_poly.pdbx_seq_one_letter_code
_entity_poly.pdbx_strand_id
1 'polypeptide(L)'
;TLTELLASKGYDMIGVDNSQEMLNRAIEKRDRSGHDILYLCQDMRFFELYGTVKAVVCLCDSINYITEPEELASVFALVNNYLDPGGIFFFDFNTDYKYREVIGDTVIAENREHCSFIWENYYHEKQRINEYDVTVFEEEKSGKYRKYTETHYQRGYTLREIRDLLSKGGLVFLDAMDGDTKEKVT
;
A
#
# COMPACT_ATOMS: atom_id res chain seq x y z
N THR A 1 -7.75 -8.35 -3.74
CA THR A 1 -7.21 -9.73 -3.92
C THR A 1 -6.83 -10.34 -2.58
N LEU A 2 -6.06 -9.67 -1.74
CA LEU A 2 -5.71 -10.15 -0.40
C LEU A 2 -6.96 -10.29 0.49
N THR A 3 -7.83 -9.27 0.50
CA THR A 3 -9.08 -9.25 1.26
C THR A 3 -9.95 -10.47 0.93
N GLU A 4 -10.14 -10.78 -0.35
CA GLU A 4 -10.84 -11.98 -0.81
C GLU A 4 -10.18 -13.29 -0.35
N LEU A 5 -8.85 -13.34 -0.42
CA LEU A 5 -8.11 -14.51 0.04
C LEU A 5 -8.29 -14.75 1.54
N LEU A 6 -8.25 -13.69 2.35
CA LEU A 6 -8.45 -13.80 3.79
C LEU A 6 -9.91 -14.15 4.13
N ALA A 7 -10.88 -13.54 3.44
CA ALA A 7 -12.30 -13.93 3.59
C ALA A 7 -12.53 -15.40 3.25
N SER A 8 -11.91 -15.92 2.18
CA SER A 8 -11.98 -17.36 1.83
C SER A 8 -11.38 -18.28 2.88
N LYS A 9 -10.54 -17.76 3.78
CA LYS A 9 -9.99 -18.47 4.94
C LYS A 9 -10.88 -18.36 6.20
N GLY A 10 -12.01 -17.69 6.10
CA GLY A 10 -12.97 -17.54 7.18
C GLY A 10 -12.74 -16.33 8.10
N TYR A 11 -11.89 -15.38 7.69
CA TYR A 11 -11.75 -14.11 8.41
C TYR A 11 -12.88 -13.16 8.03
N ASP A 12 -13.43 -12.47 9.04
CA ASP A 12 -14.33 -11.34 8.85
C ASP A 12 -13.52 -10.13 8.38
N MET A 13 -13.84 -9.60 7.19
CA MET A 13 -12.97 -8.67 6.49
C MET A 13 -13.64 -7.34 6.20
N ILE A 14 -12.91 -6.26 6.49
CA ILE A 14 -13.20 -4.90 6.03
C ILE A 14 -12.08 -4.49 5.07
N GLY A 15 -12.42 -4.07 3.86
CA GLY A 15 -11.48 -3.50 2.89
C GLY A 15 -11.64 -1.99 2.82
N VAL A 16 -10.53 -1.26 3.00
CA VAL A 16 -10.49 0.21 2.88
C VAL A 16 -9.58 0.58 1.72
N ASP A 17 -10.04 1.42 0.83
CA ASP A 17 -9.28 1.98 -0.28
C ASP A 17 -9.81 3.36 -0.63
N ASN A 18 -8.96 4.28 -1.08
CA ASN A 18 -9.38 5.61 -1.51
C ASN A 18 -9.80 5.67 -2.99
N SER A 19 -9.54 4.62 -3.77
CA SER A 19 -9.91 4.52 -5.18
C SER A 19 -11.26 3.84 -5.35
N GLN A 20 -12.25 4.59 -5.81
CA GLN A 20 -13.57 4.04 -6.12
C GLN A 20 -13.50 2.98 -7.22
N GLU A 21 -12.61 3.13 -8.19
CA GLU A 21 -12.40 2.17 -9.28
C GLU A 21 -11.86 0.84 -8.75
N MET A 22 -10.90 0.88 -7.83
CA MET A 22 -10.37 -0.32 -7.19
C MET A 22 -11.42 -1.02 -6.34
N LEU A 23 -12.25 -0.25 -5.61
CA LEU A 23 -13.36 -0.78 -4.85
C LEU A 23 -14.44 -1.40 -5.73
N ASN A 24 -14.77 -0.79 -6.87
CA ASN A 24 -15.72 -1.38 -7.82
C ASN A 24 -15.22 -2.76 -8.30
N ARG A 25 -13.92 -2.90 -8.60
CA ARG A 25 -13.31 -4.20 -8.95
C ARG A 25 -13.33 -5.20 -7.77
N ALA A 26 -13.16 -4.71 -6.55
CA ALA A 26 -13.24 -5.53 -5.35
C ALA A 26 -14.67 -6.03 -5.10
N ILE A 27 -15.66 -5.16 -5.25
CA ILE A 27 -17.09 -5.48 -5.13
C ILE A 27 -17.52 -6.52 -6.18
N GLU A 28 -17.10 -6.36 -7.45
CA GLU A 28 -17.36 -7.36 -8.49
C GLU A 28 -16.80 -8.76 -8.14
N LYS A 29 -15.62 -8.81 -7.48
CA LYS A 29 -15.04 -10.07 -7.01
C LYS A 29 -15.83 -10.66 -5.85
N ARG A 30 -16.18 -9.85 -4.86
CA ARG A 30 -17.02 -10.24 -3.73
C ARG A 30 -18.37 -10.81 -4.20
N ASP A 31 -19.03 -10.15 -5.15
CA ASP A 31 -20.34 -10.59 -5.66
C ASP A 31 -20.24 -11.93 -6.40
N ARG A 32 -19.09 -12.23 -7.02
CA ARG A 32 -18.84 -13.54 -7.64
C ARG A 32 -18.48 -14.64 -6.63
N SER A 33 -17.71 -14.29 -5.60
CA SER A 33 -17.27 -15.23 -4.56
C SER A 33 -18.34 -15.53 -3.52
N GLY A 34 -19.27 -14.59 -3.31
CA GLY A 34 -20.30 -14.66 -2.28
C GLY A 34 -19.77 -14.46 -0.86
N HIS A 35 -18.52 -13.98 -0.70
CA HIS A 35 -17.99 -13.67 0.63
C HIS A 35 -18.63 -12.39 1.19
N ASP A 36 -18.87 -12.39 2.51
CA ASP A 36 -19.33 -11.19 3.22
C ASP A 36 -18.13 -10.30 3.55
N ILE A 37 -17.90 -9.28 2.73
CA ILE A 37 -16.81 -8.31 2.89
C ILE A 37 -17.40 -6.90 2.83
N LEU A 38 -17.15 -6.11 3.86
CA LEU A 38 -17.47 -4.68 3.85
C LEU A 38 -16.36 -3.91 3.16
N TYR A 39 -16.70 -3.16 2.10
CA TYR A 39 -15.76 -2.24 1.44
C TYR A 39 -16.13 -0.79 1.73
N LEU A 40 -15.12 0.01 2.12
CA LEU A 40 -15.24 1.42 2.47
C LEU A 40 -14.33 2.27 1.57
N CYS A 41 -14.90 3.28 0.91
CA CYS A 41 -14.14 4.26 0.13
C CYS A 41 -13.64 5.36 1.06
N GLN A 42 -12.43 5.21 1.59
CA GLN A 42 -11.85 6.13 2.58
C GLN A 42 -10.34 6.24 2.40
N ASP A 43 -9.81 7.40 2.73
CA ASP A 43 -8.37 7.65 2.83
C ASP A 43 -7.84 7.09 4.15
N MET A 44 -6.67 6.42 4.13
CA MET A 44 -6.05 5.86 5.33
C MET A 44 -5.73 6.91 6.41
N ARG A 45 -5.65 8.19 6.03
CA ARG A 45 -5.42 9.30 6.97
C ARG A 45 -6.64 9.65 7.83
N PHE A 46 -7.83 9.23 7.40
CA PHE A 46 -9.11 9.66 7.97
C PHE A 46 -10.17 8.56 8.03
N PHE A 47 -9.76 7.29 7.95
CA PHE A 47 -10.73 6.20 7.94
C PHE A 47 -11.47 6.06 9.28
N GLU A 48 -12.72 5.65 9.19
CA GLU A 48 -13.58 5.38 10.33
C GLU A 48 -14.16 3.98 10.23
N LEU A 49 -14.13 3.24 11.34
CA LEU A 49 -14.75 1.93 11.47
C LEU A 49 -15.86 1.98 12.54
N TYR A 50 -16.85 1.09 12.44
CA TYR A 50 -17.93 1.00 13.42
C TYR A 50 -17.51 0.34 14.73
N GLY A 51 -16.35 -0.27 14.79
CA GLY A 51 -15.81 -0.96 15.96
C GLY A 51 -14.34 -1.24 15.80
N THR A 52 -13.77 -1.97 16.74
CA THR A 52 -12.38 -2.38 16.73
C THR A 52 -12.15 -3.68 15.96
N VAL A 53 -10.93 -3.92 15.55
CA VAL A 53 -10.50 -5.10 14.78
C VAL A 53 -9.29 -5.76 15.45
N LYS A 54 -9.15 -7.07 15.27
CA LYS A 54 -8.00 -7.83 15.82
C LYS A 54 -6.71 -7.60 15.05
N ALA A 55 -6.82 -7.29 13.77
CA ALA A 55 -5.65 -7.05 12.94
C ALA A 55 -5.94 -6.02 11.86
N VAL A 56 -4.94 -5.20 11.55
CA VAL A 56 -4.91 -4.33 10.37
C VAL A 56 -3.75 -4.78 9.48
N VAL A 57 -4.02 -4.90 8.17
CA VAL A 57 -3.01 -5.28 7.18
C VAL A 57 -2.96 -4.21 6.10
N CYS A 58 -1.77 -3.63 5.87
CA CYS A 58 -1.53 -2.59 4.88
C CYS A 58 -0.31 -2.99 4.05
N LEU A 59 -0.53 -3.45 2.82
CA LEU A 59 0.51 -3.99 1.94
C LEU A 59 0.64 -3.19 0.64
N CYS A 60 1.63 -3.58 -0.16
CA CYS A 60 1.98 -2.94 -1.43
C CYS A 60 2.43 -1.49 -1.24
N ASP A 61 3.37 -1.31 -0.30
CA ASP A 61 4.00 -0.01 -0.02
C ASP A 61 3.02 1.18 0.14
N SER A 62 1.77 0.87 0.51
CA SER A 62 0.71 1.88 0.62
C SER A 62 1.04 3.00 1.60
N ILE A 63 1.77 2.71 2.70
CA ILE A 63 2.18 3.74 3.66
C ILE A 63 3.20 4.73 3.09
N ASN A 64 3.95 4.36 2.05
CA ASN A 64 4.91 5.25 1.39
C ASN A 64 4.23 6.41 0.65
N TYR A 65 2.94 6.28 0.31
CA TYR A 65 2.14 7.38 -0.24
C TYR A 65 1.87 8.51 0.76
N ILE A 66 2.07 8.25 2.05
CA ILE A 66 2.04 9.30 3.06
C ILE A 66 3.42 9.95 3.11
N THR A 67 3.58 11.06 2.43
CA THR A 67 4.88 11.72 2.24
C THR A 67 5.30 12.58 3.43
N GLU A 68 4.36 12.98 4.28
CA GLU A 68 4.62 13.78 5.48
C GLU A 68 4.69 12.87 6.72
N PRO A 69 5.84 12.83 7.44
CA PRO A 69 6.01 11.97 8.62
C PRO A 69 4.97 12.16 9.71
N GLU A 70 4.53 13.40 9.94
CA GLU A 70 3.52 13.68 10.98
C GLU A 70 2.13 13.15 10.57
N GLU A 71 1.80 13.13 9.28
CA GLU A 71 0.59 12.48 8.78
C GLU A 71 0.68 10.97 8.97
N LEU A 72 1.85 10.34 8.72
CA LEU A 72 2.03 8.92 8.97
C LEU A 72 1.91 8.56 10.45
N ALA A 73 2.41 9.40 11.36
CA ALA A 73 2.18 9.21 12.79
C ALA A 73 0.69 9.26 13.14
N SER A 74 -0.07 10.13 12.48
CA SER A 74 -1.54 10.23 12.66
C SER A 74 -2.25 8.99 12.12
N VAL A 75 -1.81 8.44 10.99
CA VAL A 75 -2.30 7.14 10.47
C VAL A 75 -2.07 6.03 11.50
N PHE A 76 -0.87 5.95 12.09
CA PHE A 76 -0.57 4.94 13.11
C PHE A 76 -1.40 5.12 14.39
N ALA A 77 -1.64 6.37 14.80
CA ALA A 77 -2.54 6.65 15.93
C ALA A 77 -3.99 6.21 15.62
N LEU A 78 -4.44 6.42 14.39
CA LEU A 78 -5.76 6.01 13.95
C LEU A 78 -5.90 4.49 13.89
N VAL A 79 -4.88 3.79 13.38
CA VAL A 79 -4.79 2.32 13.43
C VAL A 79 -4.86 1.83 14.88
N ASN A 80 -4.08 2.43 15.79
CA ASN A 80 -4.09 2.08 17.21
C ASN A 80 -5.49 2.26 17.85
N ASN A 81 -6.21 3.32 17.45
CA ASN A 81 -7.57 3.58 17.94
C ASN A 81 -8.57 2.47 17.57
N TYR A 82 -8.38 1.84 16.41
CA TYR A 82 -9.27 0.78 15.93
C TYR A 82 -8.76 -0.64 16.19
N LEU A 83 -7.54 -0.82 16.70
CA LEU A 83 -7.06 -2.14 17.11
C LEU A 83 -7.65 -2.55 18.47
N ASP A 84 -8.05 -3.81 18.58
CA ASP A 84 -8.33 -4.43 19.88
C ASP A 84 -7.09 -4.39 20.77
N PRO A 85 -7.21 -4.37 22.09
CA PRO A 85 -6.09 -4.59 22.98
C PRO A 85 -5.32 -5.88 22.65
N GLY A 86 -4.02 -5.75 22.33
CA GLY A 86 -3.20 -6.86 21.84
C GLY A 86 -3.40 -7.22 20.37
N GLY A 87 -4.13 -6.42 19.62
CA GLY A 87 -4.26 -6.52 18.17
C GLY A 87 -2.94 -6.25 17.45
N ILE A 88 -2.85 -6.67 16.18
CA ILE A 88 -1.62 -6.60 15.39
C ILE A 88 -1.81 -5.71 14.16
N PHE A 89 -0.87 -4.79 13.94
CA PHE A 89 -0.72 -4.06 12.68
C PHE A 89 0.43 -4.66 11.87
N PHE A 90 0.13 -5.16 10.69
CA PHE A 90 1.11 -5.71 9.76
C PHE A 90 1.14 -4.87 8.49
N PHE A 91 2.32 -4.39 8.10
CA PHE A 91 2.48 -3.58 6.89
C PHE A 91 3.85 -3.79 6.26
N ASP A 92 3.97 -3.46 4.98
CA ASP A 92 5.24 -3.34 4.28
C ASP A 92 5.52 -1.88 3.93
N PHE A 93 6.79 -1.58 3.66
CA PHE A 93 7.20 -0.28 3.15
C PHE A 93 8.52 -0.37 2.40
N ASN A 94 8.68 0.52 1.44
CA ASN A 94 9.93 0.74 0.75
C ASN A 94 10.83 1.68 1.56
N THR A 95 12.06 1.25 1.78
CA THR A 95 13.04 2.05 2.51
C THR A 95 13.63 3.15 1.64
N ASP A 96 14.18 4.21 2.28
CA ASP A 96 15.01 5.21 1.62
C ASP A 96 16.15 4.58 0.80
N TYR A 97 16.80 3.54 1.36
CA TYR A 97 17.83 2.77 0.65
C TYR A 97 17.30 2.14 -0.65
N LYS A 98 16.11 1.56 -0.62
CA LYS A 98 15.52 0.92 -1.80
C LYS A 98 15.27 1.94 -2.91
N TYR A 99 14.72 3.11 -2.60
CA TYR A 99 14.50 4.14 -3.61
C TYR A 99 15.80 4.74 -4.13
N ARG A 100 16.78 5.02 -3.25
CA ARG A 100 18.03 5.66 -3.63
C ARG A 100 19.00 4.73 -4.37
N GLU A 101 19.21 3.50 -3.85
CA GLU A 101 20.29 2.62 -4.31
C GLU A 101 19.80 1.48 -5.22
N VAL A 102 18.56 1.03 -5.06
CA VAL A 102 18.05 -0.14 -5.80
C VAL A 102 17.21 0.29 -7.00
N ILE A 103 16.27 1.19 -6.79
CA ILE A 103 15.39 1.72 -7.85
C ILE A 103 16.09 2.89 -8.55
N GLY A 104 16.51 3.92 -7.78
CA GLY A 104 17.16 5.12 -8.32
C GLY A 104 16.35 5.78 -9.43
N ASP A 105 17.06 6.37 -10.40
CA ASP A 105 16.47 6.99 -11.58
C ASP A 105 16.36 5.97 -12.74
N THR A 106 15.78 4.80 -12.45
CA THR A 106 15.67 3.72 -13.44
C THR A 106 14.37 3.79 -14.24
N VAL A 107 14.45 3.25 -15.45
CA VAL A 107 13.28 2.99 -16.29
C VAL A 107 13.05 1.49 -16.36
N ILE A 108 11.87 1.05 -15.95
CA ILE A 108 11.43 -0.34 -16.01
C ILE A 108 10.36 -0.44 -17.09
N ALA A 109 10.54 -1.33 -18.06
CA ALA A 109 9.55 -1.56 -19.11
C ALA A 109 9.28 -3.05 -19.27
N GLU A 110 8.01 -3.39 -19.45
CA GLU A 110 7.60 -4.78 -19.65
C GLU A 110 6.52 -4.86 -20.74
N ASN A 111 6.69 -5.85 -21.62
CA ASN A 111 5.68 -6.21 -22.62
C ASN A 111 5.00 -7.51 -22.20
N ARG A 112 3.67 -7.50 -22.18
CA ARG A 112 2.81 -8.67 -21.99
C ARG A 112 1.90 -8.83 -23.21
N GLU A 113 1.20 -9.97 -23.29
CA GLU A 113 0.37 -10.31 -24.44
C GLU A 113 -0.61 -9.22 -24.88
N HIS A 114 -1.29 -8.56 -23.93
CA HIS A 114 -2.32 -7.56 -24.21
C HIS A 114 -2.06 -6.20 -23.54
N CYS A 115 -0.92 -6.03 -22.87
CA CYS A 115 -0.56 -4.75 -22.28
C CYS A 115 0.96 -4.58 -22.19
N SER A 116 1.38 -3.34 -22.18
CA SER A 116 2.77 -2.97 -21.91
C SER A 116 2.79 -1.82 -20.93
N PHE A 117 3.84 -1.72 -20.14
CA PHE A 117 4.02 -0.54 -19.31
C PHE A 117 5.46 -0.03 -19.36
N ILE A 118 5.60 1.25 -19.09
CA ILE A 118 6.86 1.95 -18.86
C ILE A 118 6.71 2.62 -17.50
N TRP A 119 7.65 2.36 -16.61
CA TRP A 119 7.72 2.92 -15.27
C TRP A 119 9.03 3.68 -15.14
N GLU A 120 8.96 5.01 -15.10
CA GLU A 120 10.09 5.93 -15.03
C GLU A 120 10.19 6.46 -13.60
N ASN A 121 11.33 6.29 -12.95
CA ASN A 121 11.56 6.71 -11.58
C ASN A 121 12.50 7.90 -11.52
N TYR A 122 12.24 8.83 -10.60
CA TYR A 122 13.03 10.02 -10.31
C TYR A 122 13.15 10.19 -8.80
N TYR A 123 14.34 9.95 -8.25
CA TYR A 123 14.52 10.05 -6.80
C TYR A 123 15.00 11.44 -6.37
N HIS A 124 14.19 12.14 -5.60
CA HIS A 124 14.48 13.46 -5.03
C HIS A 124 15.16 13.30 -3.66
N GLU A 125 16.50 13.19 -3.63
CA GLU A 125 17.30 12.89 -2.42
C GLU A 125 16.97 13.79 -1.22
N LYS A 126 16.87 15.13 -1.44
CA LYS A 126 16.64 16.09 -0.34
C LYS A 126 15.30 15.88 0.37
N GLN A 127 14.28 15.52 -0.38
CA GLN A 127 12.93 15.27 0.11
C GLN A 127 12.73 13.80 0.48
N ARG A 128 13.60 12.91 0.01
CA ARG A 128 13.46 11.45 0.06
C ARG A 128 12.15 10.96 -0.58
N ILE A 129 11.78 11.61 -1.66
CA ILE A 129 10.60 11.28 -2.46
C ILE A 129 11.03 10.57 -3.74
N ASN A 130 10.45 9.41 -4.00
CA ASN A 130 10.46 8.80 -5.31
C ASN A 130 9.21 9.27 -6.06
N GLU A 131 9.41 10.09 -7.08
CA GLU A 131 8.42 10.42 -8.07
C GLU A 131 8.51 9.37 -9.18
N TYR A 132 7.39 8.81 -9.60
CA TYR A 132 7.41 7.92 -10.74
C TYR A 132 6.19 8.08 -11.64
N ASP A 133 6.47 8.01 -12.93
CA ASP A 133 5.46 8.00 -13.98
C ASP A 133 5.25 6.57 -14.47
N VAL A 134 3.99 6.13 -14.42
CA VAL A 134 3.59 4.84 -15.00
C VAL A 134 2.78 5.11 -16.25
N THR A 135 3.32 4.71 -17.40
CA THR A 135 2.59 4.69 -18.66
C THR A 135 2.18 3.27 -18.99
N VAL A 136 0.87 3.02 -19.10
CA VAL A 136 0.30 1.72 -19.47
C VAL A 136 -0.32 1.83 -20.86
N PHE A 137 -0.05 0.84 -21.71
CA PHE A 137 -0.69 0.63 -22.99
C PHE A 137 -1.51 -0.65 -22.92
N GLU A 138 -2.83 -0.52 -23.06
CA GLU A 138 -3.78 -1.63 -23.04
C GLU A 138 -4.32 -1.86 -24.44
N GLU A 139 -4.27 -3.12 -24.91
CA GLU A 139 -4.81 -3.49 -26.22
C GLU A 139 -6.35 -3.50 -26.18
N GLU A 140 -6.96 -2.77 -27.10
CA GLU A 140 -8.39 -2.79 -27.33
C GLU A 140 -8.78 -3.92 -28.31
N LYS A 141 -10.03 -4.34 -28.30
CA LYS A 141 -10.58 -5.33 -29.24
C LYS A 141 -10.35 -4.97 -30.72
N SER A 142 -10.08 -3.73 -31.01
CA SER A 142 -9.77 -3.22 -32.36
C SER A 142 -8.31 -3.46 -32.80
N GLY A 143 -7.46 -3.98 -31.93
CA GLY A 143 -6.00 -4.10 -32.13
C GLY A 143 -5.26 -2.78 -31.96
N LYS A 144 -5.92 -1.72 -31.52
CA LYS A 144 -5.28 -0.45 -31.13
C LYS A 144 -4.95 -0.47 -29.66
N TYR A 145 -4.00 0.37 -29.26
CA TYR A 145 -3.60 0.53 -27.86
C TYR A 145 -4.14 1.83 -27.30
N ARG A 146 -4.73 1.74 -26.09
CA ARG A 146 -5.10 2.91 -25.30
C ARG A 146 -3.97 3.19 -24.31
N LYS A 147 -3.54 4.45 -24.24
CA LYS A 147 -2.51 4.90 -23.33
C LYS A 147 -3.15 5.50 -22.07
N TYR A 148 -2.63 5.09 -20.91
CA TYR A 148 -2.91 5.69 -19.61
C TYR A 148 -1.58 6.16 -19.02
N THR A 149 -1.59 7.26 -18.28
CA THR A 149 -0.40 7.77 -17.58
C THR A 149 -0.82 8.26 -16.22
N GLU A 150 -0.08 7.83 -15.19
CA GLU A 150 -0.28 8.24 -13.80
C GLU A 150 1.07 8.63 -13.21
N THR A 151 1.10 9.70 -12.42
CA THR A 151 2.26 10.12 -11.64
C THR A 151 2.02 9.85 -10.17
N HIS A 152 3.00 9.25 -9.52
CA HIS A 152 2.93 8.88 -8.12
C HIS A 152 4.10 9.48 -7.35
N TYR A 153 3.88 9.76 -6.07
CA TYR A 153 4.87 10.25 -5.13
C TYR A 153 4.89 9.36 -3.90
N GLN A 154 6.05 8.80 -3.60
CA GLN A 154 6.23 7.94 -2.44
C GLN A 154 7.46 8.37 -1.66
N ARG A 155 7.36 8.42 -0.33
CA ARG A 155 8.48 8.75 0.54
C ARG A 155 9.21 7.50 0.98
N GLY A 156 10.55 7.53 0.89
CA GLY A 156 11.43 6.55 1.52
C GLY A 156 11.55 6.79 3.03
N TYR A 157 11.24 5.77 3.83
CA TYR A 157 11.40 5.81 5.27
C TYR A 157 12.55 4.89 5.71
N THR A 158 13.26 5.26 6.77
CA THR A 158 14.17 4.34 7.45
C THR A 158 13.41 3.52 8.49
N LEU A 159 13.90 2.33 8.83
CA LEU A 159 13.31 1.52 9.91
C LEU A 159 13.26 2.28 11.24
N ARG A 160 14.29 3.10 11.52
CA ARG A 160 14.33 3.94 12.72
C ARG A 160 13.18 4.94 12.75
N GLU A 161 12.94 5.66 11.64
CA GLU A 161 11.82 6.61 11.55
C GLU A 161 10.48 5.92 11.74
N ILE A 162 10.28 4.75 11.11
CA ILE A 162 9.06 3.95 11.28
C ILE A 162 8.85 3.59 12.75
N ARG A 163 9.88 3.13 13.46
CA ARG A 163 9.80 2.82 14.90
C ARG A 163 9.41 4.05 15.73
N ASP A 164 10.02 5.20 15.45
CA ASP A 164 9.72 6.44 16.15
C ASP A 164 8.27 6.90 15.89
N LEU A 165 7.80 6.79 14.65
CA LEU A 165 6.43 7.15 14.25
C LEU A 165 5.38 6.18 14.83
N LEU A 166 5.67 4.88 14.86
CA LEU A 166 4.81 3.89 15.54
C LEU A 166 4.65 4.23 17.03
N SER A 167 5.77 4.55 17.69
CA SER A 167 5.75 4.95 19.12
C SER A 167 4.93 6.24 19.33
N LYS A 168 5.05 7.23 18.46
CA LYS A 168 4.21 8.45 18.48
C LYS A 168 2.73 8.12 18.30
N GLY A 169 2.40 7.15 17.44
CA GLY A 169 1.03 6.66 17.23
C GLY A 169 0.51 5.73 18.34
N GLY A 170 1.31 5.45 19.38
CA GLY A 170 0.91 4.58 20.50
C GLY A 170 1.03 3.09 20.22
N LEU A 171 1.67 2.70 19.12
CA LEU A 171 1.92 1.31 18.76
C LEU A 171 3.29 0.84 19.24
N VAL A 172 3.39 -0.44 19.58
CA VAL A 172 4.64 -1.08 20.00
C VAL A 172 5.24 -1.84 18.82
N PHE A 173 6.46 -1.46 18.42
CA PHE A 173 7.18 -2.20 17.39
C PHE A 173 7.53 -3.61 17.91
N LEU A 174 7.18 -4.64 17.15
CA LEU A 174 7.46 -6.02 17.49
C LEU A 174 8.66 -6.57 16.74
N ASP A 175 8.61 -6.54 15.41
CA ASP A 175 9.66 -7.10 14.55
C ASP A 175 9.64 -6.49 13.15
N ALA A 176 10.74 -6.66 12.41
CA ALA A 176 10.83 -6.36 10.98
C ALA A 176 11.67 -7.41 10.27
N MET A 177 11.29 -7.71 9.04
CA MET A 177 12.04 -8.60 8.16
C MET A 177 12.20 -7.97 6.78
N ASP A 178 13.27 -8.32 6.13
CA ASP A 178 13.49 -7.95 4.73
C ASP A 178 12.44 -8.64 3.84
N GLY A 179 11.83 -7.88 2.93
CA GLY A 179 10.74 -8.37 2.07
C GLY A 179 11.17 -9.45 1.08
N ASP A 180 12.43 -9.43 0.66
CA ASP A 180 12.97 -10.34 -0.36
C ASP A 180 13.64 -11.56 0.30
N THR A 181 14.58 -11.33 1.23
CA THR A 181 15.35 -12.40 1.87
C THR A 181 14.61 -13.09 3.01
N LYS A 182 13.59 -12.44 3.59
CA LYS A 182 12.88 -12.87 4.80
C LYS A 182 13.77 -12.93 6.05
N GLU A 183 14.95 -12.33 5.99
CA GLU A 183 15.84 -12.21 7.13
C GLU A 183 15.38 -11.07 8.05
N LYS A 184 15.70 -11.23 9.33
CA LYS A 184 15.40 -10.21 10.34
C LYS A 184 16.23 -8.96 10.11
N VAL A 185 15.60 -7.79 10.15
CA VAL A 185 16.26 -6.48 10.02
C VAL A 185 16.41 -5.87 11.42
N THR A 186 17.60 -5.32 11.71
CA THR A 186 17.93 -4.70 13.00
C THR A 186 18.02 -3.19 12.92
#